data_534e1d2acfafec9656616b99df00771e
#
_entry.id   534e1d2acfafec9656616b99df00771e
#
_cell.length_a   1.000
_cell.length_b   1.000
_cell.length_c   1.000
_cell.angle_alpha   90.00
_cell.angle_beta   90.00
_cell.angle_gamma   90.00
#
_symmetry.space_group_name_H-M   'P 1'
#
loop_
_entity.id
_entity.type
_entity.pdbx_description
1 polymer ?
#
loop_
_entity_poly.entity_id
_entity_poly.type
_entity_poly.pdbx_seq_one_letter_code
_entity_poly.pdbx_strand_id
1 'polypeptide(L)'
;MKHRILVVDDSSSLVSILSELLKVNGFEVETALSGTEALHKIETEDYDLVICDIEMPGMNGLEFLSRVRRDYEKEIAFILMTGYVDNEYFLEAIRLGASDFIHKPIDSKQMMRSIQTILKRKKKRSDFSEFYNNLEKAEFHFELDPRNFSKFAVSEVFHNFLRQNFDLTPNVLNEILICIDEMVYNAYIHGTLGLNVQERVMEHNALQKIINERLQQPEIASKRMRLYFSLCYKTQTIKITVEDDGPGFDYETWIKRVANEPKLNLEENGRGIAMLYHLSDKLEFDREGRTVTISKKLPINNKK
;
A
#
# COMPACT_ATOMS: atom_id res chain seq x y z
N MET A 1 10.31 -24.58 -14.15
CA MET A 1 10.90 -24.84 -12.81
C MET A 1 9.77 -25.16 -11.85
N LYS A 2 9.98 -26.07 -10.90
CA LYS A 2 9.03 -26.32 -9.82
C LYS A 2 9.18 -25.24 -8.77
N HIS A 3 8.06 -24.78 -8.19
CA HIS A 3 8.11 -23.80 -7.10
C HIS A 3 8.57 -24.46 -5.80
N ARG A 4 9.45 -23.78 -5.06
CA ARG A 4 9.99 -24.23 -3.76
C ARG A 4 9.23 -23.57 -2.62
N ILE A 5 8.68 -24.39 -1.73
CA ILE A 5 7.86 -23.96 -0.58
C ILE A 5 8.54 -24.42 0.70
N LEU A 6 8.68 -23.51 1.66
CA LEU A 6 9.09 -23.82 3.03
C LEU A 6 7.85 -23.87 3.94
N VAL A 7 7.64 -25.00 4.62
CA VAL A 7 6.58 -25.18 5.62
C VAL A 7 7.18 -25.11 7.01
N VAL A 8 6.65 -24.22 7.85
CA VAL A 8 7.18 -23.93 9.19
C VAL A 8 6.06 -24.06 10.22
N ASP A 9 6.17 -25.03 11.12
CA ASP A 9 5.23 -25.26 12.22
C ASP A 9 5.92 -26.15 13.27
N ASP A 10 5.71 -25.92 14.56
CA ASP A 10 6.32 -26.70 15.62
C ASP A 10 5.72 -28.12 15.76
N SER A 11 4.59 -28.38 15.15
CA SER A 11 3.97 -29.68 15.04
C SER A 11 4.56 -30.52 13.89
N SER A 12 5.44 -31.45 14.20
CA SER A 12 6.05 -32.37 13.22
C SER A 12 5.01 -33.14 12.40
N SER A 13 3.88 -33.49 13.01
CA SER A 13 2.76 -34.17 12.33
C SER A 13 2.11 -33.29 11.28
N LEU A 14 1.84 -32.02 11.61
CA LEU A 14 1.24 -31.06 10.65
C LEU A 14 2.18 -30.76 9.51
N VAL A 15 3.45 -30.53 9.80
CA VAL A 15 4.51 -30.31 8.81
C VAL A 15 4.61 -31.48 7.83
N SER A 16 4.58 -32.72 8.32
CA SER A 16 4.58 -33.92 7.47
C SER A 16 3.37 -33.99 6.55
N ILE A 17 2.17 -33.78 7.08
CA ILE A 17 0.92 -33.82 6.30
C ILE A 17 0.94 -32.74 5.21
N LEU A 18 1.29 -31.51 5.54
CA LEU A 18 1.35 -30.39 4.59
C LEU A 18 2.43 -30.64 3.52
N SER A 19 3.60 -31.14 3.93
CA SER A 19 4.68 -31.48 3.00
C SER A 19 4.26 -32.53 1.98
N GLU A 20 3.62 -33.62 2.40
CA GLU A 20 3.11 -34.64 1.50
C GLU A 20 2.05 -34.09 0.55
N LEU A 21 1.07 -33.35 1.07
CA LEU A 21 0.03 -32.71 0.27
C LEU A 21 0.61 -31.82 -0.82
N LEU A 22 1.58 -30.98 -0.49
CA LEU A 22 2.21 -30.05 -1.43
C LEU A 22 3.08 -30.78 -2.45
N LYS A 23 3.83 -31.83 -2.06
CA LYS A 23 4.64 -32.65 -2.96
C LYS A 23 3.78 -33.38 -4.00
N VAL A 24 2.64 -33.95 -3.58
CA VAL A 24 1.67 -34.57 -4.49
C VAL A 24 1.13 -33.57 -5.50
N ASN A 25 1.00 -32.31 -5.12
CA ASN A 25 0.58 -31.21 -6.00
C ASN A 25 1.72 -30.61 -6.85
N GLY A 26 2.91 -31.20 -6.84
CA GLY A 26 4.00 -30.88 -7.75
C GLY A 26 4.96 -29.80 -7.28
N PHE A 27 4.91 -29.40 -6.01
CA PHE A 27 5.86 -28.45 -5.40
C PHE A 27 7.11 -29.16 -4.87
N GLU A 28 8.22 -28.42 -4.80
CA GLU A 28 9.38 -28.80 -4.02
C GLU A 28 9.20 -28.26 -2.60
N VAL A 29 9.28 -29.12 -1.60
CA VAL A 29 8.91 -28.74 -0.23
C VAL A 29 10.02 -29.06 0.72
N GLU A 30 10.41 -28.05 1.50
CA GLU A 30 11.24 -28.18 2.68
C GLU A 30 10.42 -27.81 3.93
N THR A 31 10.92 -28.22 5.07
CA THR A 31 10.21 -28.08 6.34
C THR A 31 11.14 -27.55 7.41
N ALA A 32 10.59 -26.82 8.37
CA ALA A 32 11.28 -26.39 9.58
C ALA A 32 10.33 -26.51 10.78
N LEU A 33 10.86 -26.86 11.93
CA LEU A 33 10.08 -27.02 13.16
C LEU A 33 10.16 -25.81 14.09
N SER A 34 10.83 -24.74 13.66
CA SER A 34 10.91 -23.48 14.39
C SER A 34 11.25 -22.31 13.46
N GLY A 35 10.94 -21.08 13.89
CA GLY A 35 11.32 -19.86 13.16
C GLY A 35 12.84 -19.71 13.03
N THR A 36 13.63 -20.16 14.00
CA THR A 36 15.09 -20.12 13.94
C THR A 36 15.65 -21.07 12.89
N GLU A 37 15.14 -22.30 12.81
CA GLU A 37 15.51 -23.24 11.76
C GLU A 37 15.13 -22.72 10.37
N ALA A 38 13.93 -22.15 10.27
CA ALA A 38 13.43 -21.54 9.02
C ALA A 38 14.31 -20.38 8.55
N LEU A 39 14.77 -19.50 9.45
CA LEU A 39 15.71 -18.42 9.12
C LEU A 39 17.01 -18.98 8.53
N HIS A 40 17.59 -19.98 9.16
CA HIS A 40 18.84 -20.59 8.69
C HIS A 40 18.69 -21.16 7.26
N LYS A 41 17.54 -21.77 6.97
CA LYS A 41 17.23 -22.25 5.60
C LYS A 41 17.09 -21.13 4.61
N ILE A 42 16.43 -20.02 4.97
CA ILE A 42 16.29 -18.83 4.10
C ILE A 42 17.66 -18.17 3.81
N GLU A 43 18.61 -18.25 4.71
CA GLU A 43 19.98 -17.75 4.47
C GLU A 43 20.66 -18.45 3.31
N THR A 44 20.51 -19.76 3.23
CA THR A 44 21.28 -20.62 2.32
C THR A 44 20.53 -20.99 1.04
N GLU A 45 19.21 -20.89 1.06
CA GLU A 45 18.33 -21.37 0.00
C GLU A 45 17.29 -20.31 -0.44
N ASP A 46 16.80 -20.45 -1.65
CA ASP A 46 15.73 -19.60 -2.16
C ASP A 46 14.39 -20.32 -2.17
N TYR A 47 13.36 -19.63 -1.68
CA TYR A 47 11.97 -20.12 -1.66
C TYR A 47 11.05 -19.15 -2.38
N ASP A 48 10.05 -19.70 -3.07
CA ASP A 48 8.98 -18.91 -3.68
C ASP A 48 7.94 -18.48 -2.67
N LEU A 49 7.68 -19.36 -1.69
CA LEU A 49 6.62 -19.22 -0.70
C LEU A 49 7.04 -19.85 0.62
N VAL A 50 6.68 -19.20 1.71
CA VAL A 50 6.72 -19.74 3.07
C VAL A 50 5.29 -19.90 3.57
N ILE A 51 4.96 -21.04 4.14
CA ILE A 51 3.72 -21.29 4.89
C ILE A 51 4.14 -21.48 6.34
N CYS A 52 3.77 -20.56 7.21
CA CYS A 52 4.29 -20.49 8.57
C CYS A 52 3.17 -20.39 9.60
N ASP A 53 3.26 -21.21 10.65
CA ASP A 53 2.44 -21.02 11.85
C ASP A 53 2.82 -19.70 12.55
N ILE A 54 1.82 -19.00 13.07
CA ILE A 54 2.05 -17.82 13.91
C ILE A 54 2.51 -18.25 15.30
N GLU A 55 1.90 -19.29 15.84
CA GLU A 55 2.08 -19.70 17.25
C GLU A 55 3.15 -20.78 17.40
N MET A 56 4.42 -20.36 17.45
CA MET A 56 5.54 -21.26 17.66
C MET A 56 6.34 -20.85 18.90
N PRO A 57 6.91 -21.82 19.65
CA PRO A 57 7.81 -21.53 20.75
C PRO A 57 9.08 -20.79 20.32
N GLY A 58 9.49 -19.82 21.13
CA GLY A 58 10.66 -18.99 20.85
C GLY A 58 10.36 -17.89 19.83
N MET A 59 10.77 -18.07 18.60
CA MET A 59 10.46 -17.12 17.50
C MET A 59 9.12 -17.46 16.89
N ASN A 60 8.12 -16.60 17.09
CA ASN A 60 6.80 -16.77 16.47
C ASN A 60 6.82 -16.39 14.98
N GLY A 61 5.73 -16.72 14.24
CA GLY A 61 5.64 -16.51 12.79
C GLY A 61 5.69 -15.06 12.37
N LEU A 62 5.20 -14.12 13.18
CA LEU A 62 5.26 -12.67 12.88
C LEU A 62 6.69 -12.14 13.06
N GLU A 63 7.36 -12.54 14.13
CA GLU A 63 8.77 -12.19 14.35
C GLU A 63 9.65 -12.75 13.23
N PHE A 64 9.40 -13.99 12.82
CA PHE A 64 10.08 -14.62 11.68
C PHE A 64 9.86 -13.83 10.38
N LEU A 65 8.61 -13.50 10.03
CA LEU A 65 8.30 -12.69 8.87
C LEU A 65 9.00 -11.32 8.94
N SER A 66 8.94 -10.65 10.10
CA SER A 66 9.58 -9.35 10.32
C SER A 66 11.09 -9.41 10.06
N ARG A 67 11.78 -10.44 10.61
CA ARG A 67 13.21 -10.65 10.37
C ARG A 67 13.53 -10.91 8.91
N VAL A 68 12.74 -11.76 8.24
CA VAL A 68 12.95 -12.03 6.82
C VAL A 68 12.80 -10.74 5.99
N ARG A 69 11.82 -9.88 6.29
CA ARG A 69 11.64 -8.61 5.59
C ARG A 69 12.75 -7.60 5.85
N ARG A 70 13.29 -7.57 7.05
CA ARG A 70 14.33 -6.62 7.48
C ARG A 70 15.72 -7.04 7.04
N ASP A 71 16.04 -8.33 7.19
CA ASP A 71 17.41 -8.80 7.13
C ASP A 71 17.76 -9.45 5.79
N TYR A 72 16.74 -9.78 4.97
CA TYR A 72 16.95 -10.45 3.69
C TYR A 72 16.25 -9.70 2.55
N GLU A 73 16.98 -9.36 1.50
CA GLU A 73 16.45 -8.74 0.27
C GLU A 73 15.75 -9.77 -0.65
N LYS A 74 15.06 -10.76 -0.06
CA LYS A 74 14.40 -11.83 -0.82
C LYS A 74 12.90 -11.58 -0.93
N GLU A 75 12.36 -11.57 -2.15
CA GLU A 75 10.92 -11.50 -2.43
C GLU A 75 10.25 -12.87 -2.19
N ILE A 76 10.14 -13.29 -0.93
CA ILE A 76 9.46 -14.51 -0.55
C ILE A 76 8.02 -14.18 -0.17
N ALA A 77 7.06 -14.87 -0.78
CA ALA A 77 5.67 -14.77 -0.37
C ALA A 77 5.45 -15.48 0.97
N PHE A 78 4.57 -14.96 1.84
CA PHE A 78 4.26 -15.55 3.14
C PHE A 78 2.77 -15.79 3.29
N ILE A 79 2.41 -17.05 3.57
CA ILE A 79 1.09 -17.42 4.09
C ILE A 79 1.26 -17.73 5.57
N LEU A 80 0.49 -17.04 6.41
CA LEU A 80 0.50 -17.30 7.85
C LEU A 80 -0.67 -18.21 8.24
N MET A 81 -0.40 -19.20 9.09
CA MET A 81 -1.40 -20.08 9.66
C MET A 81 -1.70 -19.66 11.09
N THR A 82 -2.96 -19.63 11.50
CA THR A 82 -3.37 -19.24 12.87
C THR A 82 -4.55 -20.06 13.36
N GLY A 83 -4.55 -20.37 14.64
CA GLY A 83 -5.67 -20.97 15.35
C GLY A 83 -6.66 -19.95 15.93
N TYR A 84 -6.25 -18.68 16.04
CA TYR A 84 -7.04 -17.61 16.67
C TYR A 84 -7.41 -16.52 15.70
N VAL A 85 -8.61 -15.96 15.90
CA VAL A 85 -9.09 -14.76 15.19
C VAL A 85 -8.77 -13.56 16.07
N ASP A 86 -7.50 -13.21 16.20
CA ASP A 86 -7.11 -11.98 16.88
C ASP A 86 -6.84 -10.89 15.82
N ASN A 87 -7.64 -9.83 15.90
CA ASN A 87 -7.53 -8.70 14.96
C ASN A 87 -6.17 -7.99 15.04
N GLU A 88 -5.48 -8.01 16.17
CA GLU A 88 -4.16 -7.37 16.32
C GLU A 88 -3.09 -8.12 15.54
N TYR A 89 -3.04 -9.44 15.64
CA TYR A 89 -2.10 -10.27 14.84
C TYR A 89 -2.36 -10.16 13.34
N PHE A 90 -3.62 -10.09 12.95
CA PHE A 90 -3.99 -9.93 11.55
C PHE A 90 -3.51 -8.59 10.97
N LEU A 91 -3.72 -7.49 11.70
CA LEU A 91 -3.26 -6.15 11.29
C LEU A 91 -1.73 -6.06 11.24
N GLU A 92 -1.03 -6.63 12.22
CA GLU A 92 0.43 -6.66 12.24
C GLU A 92 1.00 -7.45 11.06
N ALA A 93 0.46 -8.60 10.78
CA ALA A 93 0.88 -9.43 9.67
C ALA A 93 0.67 -8.75 8.29
N ILE A 94 -0.45 -8.01 8.12
CA ILE A 94 -0.67 -7.20 6.92
C ILE A 94 0.41 -6.11 6.81
N ARG A 95 0.73 -5.41 7.90
CA ARG A 95 1.78 -4.38 7.92
C ARG A 95 3.15 -4.96 7.59
N LEU A 96 3.44 -6.17 8.02
CA LEU A 96 4.69 -6.89 7.72
C LEU A 96 4.71 -7.47 6.29
N GLY A 97 3.61 -7.39 5.55
CA GLY A 97 3.52 -7.85 4.17
C GLY A 97 3.31 -9.35 4.00
N ALA A 98 2.53 -9.96 4.89
CA ALA A 98 1.98 -11.30 4.64
C ALA A 98 1.13 -11.29 3.36
N SER A 99 1.21 -12.37 2.59
CA SER A 99 0.53 -12.49 1.30
C SER A 99 -0.88 -13.05 1.44
N ASP A 100 -1.12 -13.85 2.47
CA ASP A 100 -2.42 -14.44 2.81
C ASP A 100 -2.41 -15.07 4.22
N PHE A 101 -3.61 -15.48 4.69
CA PHE A 101 -3.84 -16.15 5.96
C PHE A 101 -4.66 -17.42 5.79
N ILE A 102 -4.34 -18.42 6.58
CA ILE A 102 -5.10 -19.69 6.65
C ILE A 102 -5.46 -19.97 8.11
N HIS A 103 -6.74 -20.14 8.36
CA HIS A 103 -7.20 -20.52 9.68
C HIS A 103 -7.06 -22.04 9.90
N LYS A 104 -6.61 -22.41 11.07
CA LYS A 104 -6.64 -23.81 11.56
C LYS A 104 -8.06 -24.09 12.10
N PRO A 105 -8.73 -25.23 11.74
CA PRO A 105 -8.19 -26.35 10.96
C PRO A 105 -8.05 -26.04 9.47
N ILE A 106 -6.96 -26.51 8.85
CA ILE A 106 -6.56 -26.17 7.51
C ILE A 106 -7.48 -26.86 6.48
N ASP A 107 -8.22 -26.05 5.69
CA ASP A 107 -8.86 -26.53 4.47
C ASP A 107 -7.83 -26.63 3.35
N SER A 108 -7.51 -27.86 2.94
CA SER A 108 -6.54 -28.14 1.89
C SER A 108 -6.92 -27.49 0.54
N LYS A 109 -8.20 -27.37 0.20
CA LYS A 109 -8.66 -26.72 -1.04
C LYS A 109 -8.47 -25.22 -0.99
N GLN A 110 -8.77 -24.60 0.15
CA GLN A 110 -8.56 -23.16 0.36
C GLN A 110 -7.06 -22.85 0.29
N MET A 111 -6.23 -23.60 1.00
CA MET A 111 -4.78 -23.45 1.00
C MET A 111 -4.20 -23.55 -0.42
N MET A 112 -4.60 -24.56 -1.19
CA MET A 112 -4.12 -24.75 -2.57
C MET A 112 -4.54 -23.59 -3.49
N ARG A 113 -5.75 -23.05 -3.34
CA ARG A 113 -6.20 -21.87 -4.09
C ARG A 113 -5.35 -20.64 -3.77
N SER A 114 -5.07 -20.42 -2.48
CA SER A 114 -4.22 -19.31 -2.03
C SER A 114 -2.82 -19.43 -2.63
N ILE A 115 -2.16 -20.57 -2.47
CA ILE A 115 -0.83 -20.86 -3.03
C ILE A 115 -0.80 -20.59 -4.54
N GLN A 116 -1.75 -21.17 -5.29
CA GLN A 116 -1.80 -20.99 -6.75
C GLN A 116 -2.01 -19.53 -7.15
N THR A 117 -2.84 -18.79 -6.41
CA THR A 117 -3.09 -17.38 -6.67
C THR A 117 -1.84 -16.54 -6.45
N ILE A 118 -1.13 -16.77 -5.34
CA ILE A 118 0.11 -16.06 -4.98
C ILE A 118 1.21 -16.36 -6.02
N LEU A 119 1.44 -17.62 -6.33
CA LEU A 119 2.49 -18.03 -7.29
C LEU A 119 2.19 -17.56 -8.72
N LYS A 120 0.92 -17.55 -9.13
CA LYS A 120 0.50 -16.97 -10.42
C LYS A 120 0.74 -15.44 -10.46
N ARG A 121 0.50 -14.74 -9.35
CA ARG A 121 0.80 -13.29 -9.26
C ARG A 121 2.30 -13.04 -9.36
N LYS A 122 3.12 -13.84 -8.68
CA LYS A 122 4.60 -13.75 -8.76
C LYS A 122 5.09 -13.99 -10.19
N LYS A 123 4.58 -15.01 -10.88
CA LYS A 123 4.90 -15.29 -12.29
C LYS A 123 4.47 -14.17 -13.23
N LYS A 124 3.23 -13.64 -13.08
CA LYS A 124 2.77 -12.49 -13.86
C LYS A 124 3.65 -11.26 -13.63
N ARG A 125 4.12 -11.04 -12.39
CA ARG A 125 5.03 -9.95 -12.06
C ARG A 125 6.37 -10.09 -12.81
N SER A 126 6.92 -11.31 -12.92
CA SER A 126 8.12 -11.59 -13.72
C SER A 126 7.89 -11.34 -15.22
N ASP A 127 6.78 -11.83 -15.77
CA ASP A 127 6.43 -11.67 -17.19
C ASP A 127 6.13 -10.20 -17.52
N PHE A 128 5.50 -9.46 -16.59
CA PHE A 128 5.26 -8.02 -16.73
C PHE A 128 6.51 -7.18 -16.49
N SER A 129 7.47 -7.63 -15.66
CA SER A 129 8.70 -6.88 -15.43
C SER A 129 9.51 -6.70 -16.72
N GLU A 130 9.56 -7.71 -17.57
CA GLU A 130 10.21 -7.61 -18.87
C GLU A 130 9.50 -6.63 -19.82
N PHE A 131 8.17 -6.58 -19.78
CA PHE A 131 7.38 -5.58 -20.50
C PHE A 131 7.57 -4.18 -19.93
N TYR A 132 7.55 -4.02 -18.60
CA TYR A 132 7.74 -2.74 -17.94
C TYR A 132 9.16 -2.19 -18.10
N ASN A 133 10.18 -3.03 -18.27
CA ASN A 133 11.54 -2.59 -18.58
C ASN A 133 11.64 -1.83 -19.91
N ASN A 134 10.69 -2.03 -20.81
CA ASN A 134 10.56 -1.32 -22.08
C ASN A 134 9.53 -0.17 -22.04
N LEU A 135 8.84 0.03 -20.92
CA LEU A 135 7.85 1.08 -20.78
C LEU A 135 8.56 2.40 -20.40
N GLU A 136 8.50 3.39 -21.28
CA GLU A 136 9.11 4.70 -21.00
C GLU A 136 8.24 5.55 -20.09
N LYS A 137 6.90 5.49 -20.27
CA LYS A 137 5.93 6.29 -19.54
C LYS A 137 4.59 5.58 -19.41
N ALA A 138 3.94 5.76 -18.27
CA ALA A 138 2.53 5.40 -18.05
C ALA A 138 1.76 6.60 -17.53
N GLU A 139 0.52 6.80 -18.00
CA GLU A 139 -0.37 7.86 -17.55
C GLU A 139 -1.76 7.29 -17.29
N PHE A 140 -2.37 7.71 -16.18
CA PHE A 140 -3.71 7.33 -15.77
C PHE A 140 -4.49 8.58 -15.40
N HIS A 141 -5.72 8.66 -15.85
CA HIS A 141 -6.66 9.73 -15.53
C HIS A 141 -7.88 9.13 -14.84
N PHE A 142 -8.28 9.72 -13.73
CA PHE A 142 -9.48 9.33 -12.99
C PHE A 142 -10.34 10.58 -12.81
N GLU A 143 -11.63 10.47 -13.12
CA GLU A 143 -12.63 11.46 -12.74
C GLU A 143 -13.48 10.88 -11.60
N LEU A 144 -13.50 11.59 -10.47
CA LEU A 144 -14.14 11.15 -9.24
C LEU A 144 -15.43 11.96 -9.02
N ASP A 145 -16.54 11.23 -8.92
CA ASP A 145 -17.81 11.82 -8.53
C ASP A 145 -17.85 11.99 -7.00
N PRO A 146 -18.07 13.20 -6.47
CA PRO A 146 -18.05 13.44 -5.03
C PRO A 146 -19.13 12.66 -4.26
N ARG A 147 -20.21 12.24 -4.90
CA ARG A 147 -21.28 11.44 -4.29
C ARG A 147 -20.85 10.01 -3.99
N ASN A 148 -19.93 9.48 -4.77
CA ASN A 148 -19.41 8.12 -4.64
C ASN A 148 -17.96 8.11 -4.13
N PHE A 149 -17.50 9.26 -3.63
CA PHE A 149 -16.11 9.38 -3.18
C PHE A 149 -15.87 8.62 -1.88
N SER A 150 -14.83 7.81 -1.87
CA SER A 150 -14.28 7.17 -0.68
C SER A 150 -12.77 7.38 -0.66
N LYS A 151 -12.28 8.14 0.32
CA LYS A 151 -10.84 8.36 0.53
C LYS A 151 -10.09 7.04 0.64
N PHE A 152 -10.63 6.08 1.39
CA PHE A 152 -9.99 4.77 1.58
C PHE A 152 -9.88 3.97 0.29
N ALA A 153 -10.88 4.06 -0.59
CA ALA A 153 -10.84 3.36 -1.86
C ALA A 153 -9.73 3.90 -2.80
N VAL A 154 -9.51 5.22 -2.79
CA VAL A 154 -8.43 5.84 -3.60
C VAL A 154 -7.07 5.38 -3.10
N SER A 155 -6.80 5.49 -1.80
CA SER A 155 -5.53 5.05 -1.21
C SER A 155 -5.27 3.57 -1.42
N GLU A 156 -6.27 2.72 -1.25
CA GLU A 156 -6.14 1.28 -1.44
C GLU A 156 -5.80 0.92 -2.89
N VAL A 157 -6.47 1.55 -3.85
CA VAL A 157 -6.19 1.35 -5.29
C VAL A 157 -4.74 1.73 -5.60
N PHE A 158 -4.28 2.90 -5.14
CA PHE A 158 -2.91 3.35 -5.39
C PHE A 158 -1.87 2.53 -4.63
N HIS A 159 -2.13 2.18 -3.39
CA HIS A 159 -1.27 1.27 -2.62
C HIS A 159 -1.06 -0.05 -3.36
N ASN A 160 -2.16 -0.69 -3.77
CA ASN A 160 -2.10 -1.95 -4.49
C ASN A 160 -1.40 -1.81 -5.85
N PHE A 161 -1.68 -0.74 -6.58
CA PHE A 161 -1.03 -0.46 -7.87
C PHE A 161 0.47 -0.24 -7.72
N LEU A 162 0.90 0.63 -6.81
CA LEU A 162 2.30 0.94 -6.59
C LEU A 162 3.07 -0.28 -6.10
N ARG A 163 2.53 -1.00 -5.12
CA ARG A 163 3.16 -2.19 -4.56
C ARG A 163 3.28 -3.35 -5.56
N GLN A 164 2.31 -3.48 -6.46
CA GLN A 164 2.32 -4.56 -7.45
C GLN A 164 3.27 -4.29 -8.63
N ASN A 165 3.52 -3.02 -8.94
CA ASN A 165 4.22 -2.64 -10.16
C ASN A 165 5.61 -2.04 -9.92
N PHE A 166 5.94 -1.68 -8.65
CA PHE A 166 7.22 -1.03 -8.32
C PHE A 166 7.85 -1.67 -7.08
N ASP A 167 9.17 -1.78 -7.12
CA ASP A 167 9.98 -2.19 -5.98
C ASP A 167 10.33 -0.95 -5.14
N LEU A 168 9.31 -0.43 -4.45
CA LEU A 168 9.46 0.75 -3.58
C LEU A 168 9.75 0.31 -2.15
N THR A 169 10.66 1.04 -1.50
CA THR A 169 10.83 0.89 -0.06
C THR A 169 9.53 1.29 0.65
N PRO A 170 9.20 0.67 1.80
CA PRO A 170 8.01 1.02 2.57
C PRO A 170 7.89 2.51 2.86
N ASN A 171 9.01 3.19 3.13
CA ASN A 171 9.04 4.63 3.40
C ASN A 171 8.58 5.45 2.19
N VAL A 172 9.15 5.20 1.02
CA VAL A 172 8.78 5.93 -0.22
C VAL A 172 7.32 5.66 -0.60
N LEU A 173 6.87 4.42 -0.47
CA LEU A 173 5.46 4.08 -0.69
C LEU A 173 4.54 4.86 0.24
N ASN A 174 4.84 4.89 1.55
CA ASN A 174 4.05 5.62 2.53
C ASN A 174 4.04 7.14 2.27
N GLU A 175 5.19 7.74 1.92
CA GLU A 175 5.28 9.14 1.57
C GLU A 175 4.37 9.51 0.38
N ILE A 176 4.37 8.68 -0.66
CA ILE A 176 3.50 8.87 -1.83
C ILE A 176 2.02 8.76 -1.44
N LEU A 177 1.66 7.74 -0.65
CA LEU A 177 0.26 7.54 -0.22
C LEU A 177 -0.24 8.67 0.67
N ILE A 178 0.57 9.17 1.60
CA ILE A 178 0.25 10.34 2.42
C ILE A 178 -0.01 11.56 1.53
N CYS A 179 0.82 11.79 0.53
CA CYS A 179 0.62 12.89 -0.40
C CYS A 179 -0.69 12.73 -1.19
N ILE A 180 -1.00 11.55 -1.71
CA ILE A 180 -2.26 11.29 -2.42
C ILE A 180 -3.45 11.56 -1.50
N ASP A 181 -3.41 11.05 -0.28
CA ASP A 181 -4.48 11.22 0.70
C ASP A 181 -4.75 12.68 1.01
N GLU A 182 -3.70 13.47 1.25
CA GLU A 182 -3.83 14.89 1.53
C GLU A 182 -4.36 15.67 0.32
N MET A 183 -3.83 15.41 -0.87
CA MET A 183 -4.27 16.12 -2.08
C MET A 183 -5.74 15.83 -2.40
N VAL A 184 -6.13 14.56 -2.38
CA VAL A 184 -7.49 14.14 -2.70
C VAL A 184 -8.49 14.59 -1.61
N TYR A 185 -8.09 14.50 -0.34
CA TYR A 185 -8.92 14.95 0.76
C TYR A 185 -9.14 16.47 0.72
N ASN A 186 -8.10 17.25 0.43
CA ASN A 186 -8.21 18.70 0.29
C ASN A 186 -9.11 19.09 -0.88
N ALA A 187 -8.96 18.44 -2.04
CA ALA A 187 -9.83 18.64 -3.19
C ALA A 187 -11.30 18.32 -2.87
N TYR A 188 -11.55 17.28 -2.06
CA TYR A 188 -12.91 16.92 -1.65
C TYR A 188 -13.50 17.91 -0.64
N ILE A 189 -12.81 18.13 0.48
CA ILE A 189 -13.32 18.91 1.61
C ILE A 189 -13.37 20.40 1.30
N HIS A 190 -12.29 20.95 0.74
CA HIS A 190 -12.16 22.37 0.47
C HIS A 190 -12.66 22.75 -0.92
N GLY A 191 -12.20 22.02 -1.94
CA GLY A 191 -12.52 22.32 -3.32
C GLY A 191 -13.98 21.98 -3.65
N THR A 192 -14.39 20.76 -3.43
CA THR A 192 -15.71 20.28 -3.85
C THR A 192 -16.80 20.69 -2.86
N LEU A 193 -16.66 20.32 -1.59
CA LEU A 193 -17.67 20.58 -0.56
C LEU A 193 -17.62 22.01 -0.02
N GLY A 194 -16.48 22.69 -0.07
CA GLY A 194 -16.30 24.04 0.46
C GLY A 194 -16.54 24.13 1.97
N LEU A 195 -16.11 23.12 2.75
CA LEU A 195 -16.27 23.11 4.21
C LEU A 195 -15.36 24.12 4.87
N ASN A 196 -15.91 24.94 5.76
CA ASN A 196 -15.15 25.87 6.56
C ASN A 196 -14.44 25.20 7.76
N VAL A 197 -13.60 25.94 8.47
CA VAL A 197 -12.80 25.44 9.60
C VAL A 197 -13.69 24.87 10.70
N GLN A 198 -14.79 25.56 11.03
CA GLN A 198 -15.68 25.15 12.12
C GLN A 198 -16.42 23.86 11.80
N GLU A 199 -16.86 23.67 10.55
CA GLU A 199 -17.52 22.45 10.09
C GLU A 199 -16.59 21.24 10.14
N ARG A 200 -15.31 21.41 9.88
CA ARG A 200 -14.32 20.31 9.84
C ARG A 200 -13.96 19.73 11.20
N VAL A 201 -14.07 20.53 12.25
CA VAL A 201 -13.76 20.09 13.64
C VAL A 201 -14.97 19.55 14.38
N MET A 202 -16.12 19.44 13.72
CA MET A 202 -17.33 18.85 14.30
C MET A 202 -17.18 17.35 14.53
N GLU A 203 -17.97 16.83 15.45
CA GLU A 203 -18.06 15.38 15.65
C GLU A 203 -18.45 14.64 14.34
N HIS A 204 -17.94 13.43 14.19
CA HIS A 204 -18.08 12.63 12.96
C HIS A 204 -19.52 12.59 12.41
N ASN A 205 -20.51 12.35 13.25
CA ASN A 205 -21.92 12.26 12.82
C ASN A 205 -22.47 13.60 12.31
N ALA A 206 -22.08 14.72 12.94
CA ALA A 206 -22.50 16.06 12.53
C ALA A 206 -21.85 16.44 11.19
N LEU A 207 -20.55 16.18 11.05
CA LEU A 207 -19.83 16.39 9.81
C LEU A 207 -20.42 15.57 8.64
N GLN A 208 -20.73 14.28 8.87
CA GLN A 208 -21.32 13.42 7.84
C GLN A 208 -22.70 13.92 7.39
N LYS A 209 -23.48 14.47 8.31
CA LYS A 209 -24.78 15.08 7.98
C LYS A 209 -24.59 16.29 7.05
N ILE A 210 -23.67 17.19 7.38
CA ILE A 210 -23.35 18.37 6.55
C ILE A 210 -22.86 17.94 5.16
N ILE A 211 -21.99 16.94 5.07
CA ILE A 211 -21.51 16.39 3.80
C ILE A 211 -22.68 15.89 2.95
N ASN A 212 -23.57 15.10 3.55
CA ASN A 212 -24.74 14.56 2.83
C ASN A 212 -25.70 15.66 2.36
N GLU A 213 -25.95 16.69 3.17
CA GLU A 213 -26.76 17.84 2.79
C GLU A 213 -26.16 18.63 1.64
N ARG A 214 -24.83 18.85 1.66
CA ARG A 214 -24.12 19.53 0.56
C ARG A 214 -24.13 18.73 -0.73
N LEU A 215 -23.95 17.43 -0.67
CA LEU A 215 -23.98 16.56 -1.85
C LEU A 215 -25.38 16.49 -2.53
N GLN A 216 -26.45 16.89 -1.84
CA GLN A 216 -27.78 17.02 -2.43
C GLN A 216 -27.94 18.32 -3.24
N GLN A 217 -27.06 19.31 -3.05
CA GLN A 217 -27.09 20.55 -3.83
C GLN A 217 -26.59 20.31 -5.25
N PRO A 218 -27.39 20.63 -6.31
CA PRO A 218 -27.01 20.34 -7.70
C PRO A 218 -25.66 20.93 -8.11
N GLU A 219 -25.32 22.11 -7.62
CA GLU A 219 -24.06 22.81 -7.90
C GLU A 219 -22.87 22.04 -7.37
N ILE A 220 -22.96 21.46 -6.15
CA ILE A 220 -21.91 20.65 -5.54
C ILE A 220 -21.84 19.25 -6.16
N ALA A 221 -23.00 18.64 -6.38
CA ALA A 221 -23.10 17.31 -6.99
C ALA A 221 -22.57 17.27 -8.45
N SER A 222 -22.57 18.41 -9.14
CA SER A 222 -22.04 18.52 -10.52
C SER A 222 -20.53 18.69 -10.58
N LYS A 223 -19.88 19.11 -9.50
CA LYS A 223 -18.43 19.26 -9.45
C LYS A 223 -17.73 17.92 -9.63
N ARG A 224 -16.51 17.96 -10.13
CA ARG A 224 -15.65 16.78 -10.32
C ARG A 224 -14.27 17.02 -9.71
N MET A 225 -13.69 15.94 -9.22
CA MET A 225 -12.27 15.88 -8.88
C MET A 225 -11.58 15.04 -9.94
N ARG A 226 -10.43 15.48 -10.41
CA ARG A 226 -9.65 14.78 -11.41
C ARG A 226 -8.29 14.45 -10.85
N LEU A 227 -7.92 13.20 -10.97
CA LEU A 227 -6.64 12.69 -10.51
C LEU A 227 -5.85 12.20 -11.71
N TYR A 228 -4.69 12.77 -11.91
CA TYR A 228 -3.75 12.40 -12.96
C TYR A 228 -2.52 11.80 -12.32
N PHE A 229 -2.16 10.63 -12.78
CA PHE A 229 -0.99 9.91 -12.35
C PHE A 229 -0.09 9.66 -13.54
N SER A 230 1.14 10.12 -13.48
CA SER A 230 2.13 9.92 -14.54
C SER A 230 3.40 9.34 -13.94
N LEU A 231 3.89 8.30 -14.56
CA LEU A 231 5.12 7.63 -14.20
C LEU A 231 6.06 7.63 -15.40
N CYS A 232 7.27 8.12 -15.21
CA CYS A 232 8.34 8.07 -16.21
C CYS A 232 9.43 7.13 -15.72
N TYR A 233 9.58 5.99 -16.37
CA TYR A 233 10.60 5.00 -16.03
C TYR A 233 12.02 5.48 -16.37
N LYS A 234 12.18 6.26 -17.44
CA LYS A 234 13.47 6.79 -17.86
C LYS A 234 14.08 7.76 -16.83
N THR A 235 13.25 8.61 -16.22
CA THR A 235 13.67 9.56 -15.19
C THR A 235 13.44 9.04 -13.78
N GLN A 236 12.81 7.87 -13.65
CA GLN A 236 12.40 7.29 -12.37
C GLN A 236 11.60 8.28 -11.53
N THR A 237 10.63 8.95 -12.15
CA THR A 237 9.85 9.99 -11.51
C THR A 237 8.36 9.67 -11.59
N ILE A 238 7.70 9.77 -10.45
CA ILE A 238 6.25 9.79 -10.35
C ILE A 238 5.78 11.23 -10.27
N LYS A 239 4.72 11.56 -11.01
CA LYS A 239 4.02 12.83 -10.94
C LYS A 239 2.56 12.59 -10.67
N ILE A 240 2.01 13.23 -9.66
CA ILE A 240 0.61 13.10 -9.26
C ILE A 240 0.01 14.49 -9.25
N THR A 241 -1.10 14.65 -9.96
CA THR A 241 -1.85 15.91 -10.04
C THR A 241 -3.28 15.67 -9.60
N VAL A 242 -3.78 16.49 -8.70
CA VAL A 242 -5.20 16.53 -8.32
C VAL A 242 -5.74 17.89 -8.69
N GLU A 243 -6.88 17.88 -9.35
CA GLU A 243 -7.63 19.07 -9.79
C GLU A 243 -9.04 18.98 -9.24
N ASP A 244 -9.57 20.11 -8.77
CA ASP A 244 -10.97 20.24 -8.34
C ASP A 244 -11.66 21.45 -9.00
N ASP A 245 -13.01 21.44 -8.96
CA ASP A 245 -13.85 22.51 -9.48
C ASP A 245 -14.26 23.53 -8.38
N GLY A 246 -13.45 23.65 -7.33
CA GLY A 246 -13.68 24.57 -6.22
C GLY A 246 -13.25 26.00 -6.49
N PRO A 247 -13.31 26.85 -5.44
CA PRO A 247 -12.94 28.25 -5.55
C PRO A 247 -11.43 28.51 -5.61
N GLY A 248 -10.60 27.48 -5.30
CA GLY A 248 -9.17 27.64 -5.10
C GLY A 248 -8.80 28.27 -3.76
N PHE A 249 -7.51 28.62 -3.57
CA PHE A 249 -7.01 29.26 -2.34
C PHE A 249 -5.68 29.96 -2.57
N ASP A 250 -5.29 30.86 -1.65
CA ASP A 250 -4.00 31.56 -1.68
C ASP A 250 -2.85 30.63 -1.25
N TYR A 251 -2.41 29.80 -2.19
CA TYR A 251 -1.31 28.85 -1.97
C TYR A 251 0.07 29.52 -1.86
N GLU A 252 0.24 30.71 -2.45
CA GLU A 252 1.53 31.42 -2.44
C GLU A 252 1.94 31.81 -1.04
N THR A 253 0.99 32.35 -0.28
CA THR A 253 1.21 32.70 1.14
C THR A 253 1.58 31.47 1.96
N TRP A 254 0.92 30.34 1.73
CA TRP A 254 1.20 29.11 2.45
C TRP A 254 2.57 28.51 2.09
N ILE A 255 2.96 28.49 0.81
CA ILE A 255 4.29 28.01 0.40
C ILE A 255 5.39 28.86 1.03
N LYS A 256 5.27 30.19 0.99
CA LYS A 256 6.24 31.09 1.62
C LYS A 256 6.37 30.82 3.11
N ARG A 257 5.25 30.58 3.79
CA ARG A 257 5.22 30.27 5.22
C ARG A 257 5.91 28.93 5.53
N VAL A 258 5.58 27.86 4.81
CA VAL A 258 6.20 26.54 4.99
C VAL A 258 7.70 26.56 4.70
N ALA A 259 8.13 27.30 3.68
CA ALA A 259 9.56 27.42 3.33
C ALA A 259 10.38 28.17 4.40
N ASN A 260 9.78 29.13 5.09
CA ASN A 260 10.47 29.96 6.08
C ASN A 260 10.38 29.45 7.53
N GLU A 261 9.43 28.57 7.82
CA GLU A 261 9.20 28.03 9.17
C GLU A 261 9.37 26.50 9.18
N PRO A 262 10.59 25.95 9.26
CA PRO A 262 10.83 24.50 9.19
C PRO A 262 10.27 23.71 10.40
N LYS A 263 9.87 24.40 11.47
CA LYS A 263 9.13 23.85 12.62
C LYS A 263 7.76 24.49 12.70
N LEU A 264 6.94 24.29 11.68
CA LEU A 264 5.54 24.65 11.77
C LEU A 264 4.92 23.91 12.97
N ASN A 265 4.48 24.69 13.95
CA ASN A 265 3.50 24.22 14.92
C ASN A 265 2.28 23.84 14.10
N LEU A 266 2.06 22.52 13.93
CA LEU A 266 1.09 21.94 12.99
C LEU A 266 -0.34 22.04 13.54
N GLU A 267 -0.69 23.23 14.10
CA GLU A 267 -2.05 23.54 14.46
C GLU A 267 -2.88 23.65 13.18
N GLU A 268 -3.74 22.72 13.03
CA GLU A 268 -4.92 22.50 12.15
C GLU A 268 -4.95 23.09 10.72
N ASN A 269 -4.42 24.27 10.47
CA ASN A 269 -4.41 24.90 9.14
C ASN A 269 -3.02 24.91 8.52
N GLY A 270 -2.87 24.32 7.33
CA GLY A 270 -1.60 24.27 6.57
C GLY A 270 -0.76 23.02 6.78
N ARG A 271 -1.15 22.10 7.66
CA ARG A 271 -0.49 20.80 7.86
C ARG A 271 -0.37 20.00 6.56
N GLY A 272 -1.44 19.94 5.79
CA GLY A 272 -1.46 19.22 4.51
C GLY A 272 -0.45 19.75 3.51
N ILE A 273 -0.38 21.09 3.33
CA ILE A 273 0.59 21.72 2.44
C ILE A 273 2.02 21.49 2.91
N ALA A 274 2.27 21.58 4.22
CA ALA A 274 3.58 21.29 4.80
C ALA A 274 4.00 19.84 4.56
N MET A 275 3.06 18.88 4.71
CA MET A 275 3.32 17.46 4.39
C MET A 275 3.67 17.29 2.91
N LEU A 276 2.90 17.87 1.99
CA LEU A 276 3.19 17.80 0.56
C LEU A 276 4.56 18.39 0.22
N TYR A 277 4.90 19.55 0.84
CA TYR A 277 6.18 20.23 0.62
C TYR A 277 7.39 19.40 1.09
N HIS A 278 7.29 18.75 2.25
CA HIS A 278 8.40 17.97 2.82
C HIS A 278 8.51 16.54 2.29
N LEU A 279 7.41 15.95 1.83
CA LEU A 279 7.37 14.56 1.37
C LEU A 279 7.54 14.42 -0.14
N SER A 280 7.46 15.51 -0.92
CA SER A 280 7.69 15.50 -2.36
C SER A 280 9.01 16.21 -2.72
N ASP A 281 9.60 15.86 -3.87
CA ASP A 281 10.79 16.55 -4.38
C ASP A 281 10.42 17.87 -5.08
N LYS A 282 9.18 17.97 -5.56
CA LYS A 282 8.64 19.19 -6.18
C LYS A 282 7.15 19.28 -5.88
N LEU A 283 6.71 20.45 -5.46
CA LEU A 283 5.31 20.82 -5.24
C LEU A 283 4.97 22.02 -6.10
N GLU A 284 3.91 21.93 -6.89
CA GLU A 284 3.44 22.96 -7.81
C GLU A 284 1.92 23.16 -7.63
N PHE A 285 1.49 24.40 -7.71
CA PHE A 285 0.07 24.77 -7.76
C PHE A 285 -0.23 25.55 -9.04
N ASP A 286 -1.45 25.43 -9.53
CA ASP A 286 -1.93 26.13 -10.71
C ASP A 286 -3.43 26.43 -10.60
N ARG A 287 -3.97 27.21 -11.54
CA ARG A 287 -5.39 27.57 -11.57
C ARG A 287 -5.91 28.13 -10.25
N GLU A 288 -5.15 29.08 -9.64
CA GLU A 288 -5.51 29.73 -8.38
C GLU A 288 -5.63 28.74 -7.21
N GLY A 289 -4.81 27.70 -7.22
CA GLY A 289 -4.80 26.68 -6.17
C GLY A 289 -5.83 25.56 -6.33
N ARG A 290 -6.52 25.48 -7.47
CA ARG A 290 -7.43 24.36 -7.79
C ARG A 290 -6.73 23.14 -8.37
N THR A 291 -5.47 23.28 -8.72
CA THR A 291 -4.63 22.18 -9.18
C THR A 291 -3.40 22.10 -8.31
N VAL A 292 -3.15 20.94 -7.75
CA VAL A 292 -1.93 20.64 -7.00
C VAL A 292 -1.20 19.49 -7.66
N THR A 293 0.10 19.65 -7.85
CA THR A 293 0.97 18.64 -8.46
C THR A 293 2.17 18.37 -7.57
N ILE A 294 2.43 17.12 -7.29
CA ILE A 294 3.69 16.68 -6.70
C ILE A 294 4.49 15.87 -7.70
N SER A 295 5.81 15.94 -7.57
CA SER A 295 6.73 15.04 -8.25
C SER A 295 7.67 14.42 -7.24
N LYS A 296 7.98 13.13 -7.41
CA LYS A 296 8.90 12.40 -6.54
C LYS A 296 9.75 11.43 -7.35
N LYS A 297 11.06 11.43 -7.10
CA LYS A 297 11.98 10.43 -7.64
C LYS A 297 11.79 9.12 -6.90
N LEU A 298 11.73 8.05 -7.65
CA LEU A 298 11.62 6.71 -7.12
C LEU A 298 13.03 6.11 -7.05
N PRO A 299 13.50 5.71 -5.86
CA PRO A 299 14.71 4.89 -5.76
C PRO A 299 14.36 3.48 -6.28
N ILE A 300 14.47 3.28 -7.58
CA ILE A 300 14.32 1.95 -8.16
C ILE A 300 15.70 1.29 -8.04
N ASN A 301 15.79 0.21 -7.29
CA ASN A 301 16.95 -0.64 -7.26
C ASN A 301 17.16 -1.20 -8.68
N ASN A 302 18.09 -0.66 -9.42
CA ASN A 302 18.58 -1.26 -10.66
C ASN A 302 19.25 -2.59 -10.27
N LYS A 303 18.49 -3.66 -10.08
CA LYS A 303 19.07 -5.00 -10.16
C LYS A 303 19.39 -5.27 -11.62
N LYS A 304 20.70 -5.12 -11.95
CA LYS A 304 21.28 -5.70 -13.15
C LYS A 304 21.15 -7.22 -13.13
#